data_9b0a6ead75411fd2c5f7bdd0b7779b85
#
_entry.id   9b0a6ead75411fd2c5f7bdd0b7779b85
#
_cell.length_a   1.000
_cell.length_b   1.000
_cell.length_c   1.000
_cell.angle_alpha   90.00
_cell.angle_beta   90.00
_cell.angle_gamma   90.00
#
_symmetry.space_group_name_H-M   'P 1'
#
loop_
_entity.id
_entity.type
_entity.pdbx_description
1 polymer ?
#
loop_
_entity_poly.entity_id
_entity_poly.type
_entity_poly.pdbx_seq_one_letter_code
_entity_poly.pdbx_strand_id
1 'polypeptide(L)'
;YMVIPSADPLSIEKQVEEEGVVILANCPEVQAVRHDGLNMAYAAFYKGGTLRVHDKIVVEMDSPGMLMMKYNDAGEILALGVSDPTRFMKKLHLSVNQKIVGSAQENIQIEWNEKQALTRIAVDLPQNEYAGKSVIYNK
;
A
#
# COMPACT_ATOMS: atom_id res chain seq x y z
N TYR A 1 17.86 3.60 1.18
CA TYR A 1 19.10 2.83 1.40
C TYR A 1 18.79 1.60 2.24
N MET A 2 19.58 0.55 2.04
CA MET A 2 19.50 -0.69 2.79
C MET A 2 20.70 -0.80 3.71
N VAL A 3 20.49 -1.31 4.92
CA VAL A 3 21.57 -1.59 5.88
C VAL A 3 21.66 -3.10 6.06
N ILE A 4 22.78 -3.67 5.69
CA ILE A 4 23.05 -5.10 5.84
C ILE A 4 24.16 -5.25 6.89
N PRO A 5 23.83 -5.58 8.14
CA PRO A 5 24.80 -5.74 9.20
C PRO A 5 25.78 -6.89 8.89
N SER A 6 27.07 -6.66 9.12
CA SER A 6 28.11 -7.68 8.94
C SER A 6 28.24 -8.27 7.53
N ALA A 7 27.78 -7.53 6.51
CA ALA A 7 27.94 -7.98 5.13
C ALA A 7 29.40 -7.90 4.68
N ASP A 8 29.85 -8.93 3.98
CA ASP A 8 31.10 -8.89 3.24
C ASP A 8 30.95 -7.97 2.02
N PRO A 9 31.86 -6.99 1.81
CA PRO A 9 31.80 -6.08 0.68
C PRO A 9 31.65 -6.76 -0.69
N LEU A 10 32.22 -7.96 -0.86
CA LEU A 10 32.14 -8.72 -2.12
C LEU A 10 30.80 -9.41 -2.33
N SER A 11 30.01 -9.57 -1.28
CA SER A 11 28.68 -10.21 -1.34
C SER A 11 27.52 -9.22 -1.36
N ILE A 12 27.77 -7.92 -1.13
CA ILE A 12 26.71 -6.91 -1.03
C ILE A 12 25.86 -6.83 -2.29
N GLU A 13 26.50 -6.77 -3.47
CA GLU A 13 25.77 -6.67 -4.75
C GLU A 13 24.82 -7.86 -4.94
N LYS A 14 25.33 -9.07 -4.70
CA LYS A 14 24.53 -10.29 -4.79
C LYS A 14 23.40 -10.33 -3.77
N GLN A 15 23.64 -9.91 -2.54
CA GLN A 15 22.62 -9.84 -1.50
C GLN A 15 21.50 -8.85 -1.85
N VAL A 16 21.86 -7.69 -2.42
CA VAL A 16 20.88 -6.70 -2.87
C VAL A 16 20.02 -7.24 -4.02
N GLU A 17 20.60 -7.99 -4.96
CA GLU A 17 19.84 -8.62 -6.05
C GLU A 17 18.92 -9.74 -5.56
N GLU A 18 19.37 -10.53 -4.57
CA GLU A 18 18.61 -11.67 -4.03
C GLU A 18 17.45 -11.24 -3.10
N GLU A 19 17.47 -10.03 -2.53
CA GLU A 19 16.42 -9.58 -1.61
C GLU A 19 15.07 -9.27 -2.26
N GLY A 20 15.03 -9.14 -3.59
CA GLY A 20 13.78 -8.95 -4.33
C GLY A 20 13.05 -7.64 -4.02
N VAL A 21 13.77 -6.61 -3.55
CA VAL A 21 13.21 -5.27 -3.32
C VAL A 21 13.25 -4.47 -4.62
N VAL A 22 12.10 -4.00 -5.06
CA VAL A 22 11.94 -3.18 -6.27
C VAL A 22 11.44 -1.80 -5.88
N ILE A 23 12.13 -0.75 -6.35
CA ILE A 23 11.66 0.64 -6.21
C ILE A 23 10.59 0.87 -7.28
N LEU A 24 9.34 1.10 -6.85
CA LEU A 24 8.21 1.37 -7.72
C LEU A 24 8.10 2.86 -8.08
N ALA A 25 8.40 3.71 -7.13
CA ALA A 25 8.41 5.16 -7.29
C ALA A 25 9.40 5.80 -6.30
N ASN A 26 10.08 6.84 -6.74
CA ASN A 26 10.93 7.68 -5.90
C ASN A 26 10.87 9.13 -6.41
N CYS A 27 9.75 9.78 -6.15
CA CYS A 27 9.52 11.16 -6.56
C CYS A 27 8.91 11.97 -5.40
N PRO A 28 8.83 13.31 -5.50
CA PRO A 28 8.29 14.16 -4.44
C PRO A 28 6.84 13.86 -4.06
N GLU A 29 6.07 13.25 -4.95
CA GLU A 29 4.65 12.95 -4.76
C GLU A 29 4.42 11.60 -4.07
N VAL A 30 5.27 10.61 -4.40
CA VAL A 30 5.15 9.25 -3.88
C VAL A 30 6.50 8.57 -3.79
N GLN A 31 6.72 7.87 -2.71
CA GLN A 31 7.82 6.93 -2.55
C GLN A 31 7.24 5.54 -2.29
N ALA A 32 7.69 4.56 -3.07
CA ALA A 32 7.10 3.23 -2.98
C ALA A 32 8.11 2.13 -3.32
N VAL A 33 8.00 1.04 -2.61
CA VAL A 33 8.79 -0.18 -2.82
C VAL A 33 7.87 -1.40 -2.84
N ARG A 34 8.33 -2.42 -3.54
CA ARG A 34 7.75 -3.76 -3.54
C ARG A 34 8.80 -4.78 -3.13
N HIS A 35 8.40 -5.76 -2.36
CA HIS A 35 9.23 -6.91 -2.03
C HIS A 35 8.62 -8.16 -2.68
N ASP A 36 9.27 -8.67 -3.73
CA ASP A 36 8.74 -9.76 -4.56
C ASP A 36 8.63 -11.07 -3.77
N GLY A 37 9.62 -11.43 -2.96
CA GLY A 37 9.58 -12.66 -2.17
C GLY A 37 8.52 -12.68 -1.05
N LEU A 38 8.01 -11.52 -0.64
CA LEU A 38 6.93 -11.40 0.35
C LEU A 38 5.58 -11.10 -0.28
N ASN A 39 5.53 -10.78 -1.57
CA ASN A 39 4.34 -10.27 -2.26
C ASN A 39 3.71 -9.08 -1.52
N MET A 40 4.55 -8.15 -1.10
CA MET A 40 4.15 -6.97 -0.33
C MET A 40 4.63 -5.69 -1.02
N ALA A 41 3.84 -4.63 -0.88
CA ALA A 41 4.20 -3.29 -1.30
C ALA A 41 3.93 -2.28 -0.20
N TYR A 42 4.76 -1.25 -0.17
CA TYR A 42 4.67 -0.13 0.76
C TYR A 42 4.78 1.16 -0.02
N ALA A 43 3.94 2.14 0.31
CA ALA A 43 4.00 3.45 -0.30
C ALA A 43 3.73 4.56 0.71
N ALA A 44 4.44 5.67 0.55
CA ALA A 44 4.16 6.94 1.18
C ALA A 44 3.70 7.90 0.09
N PHE A 45 2.45 8.29 0.14
CA PHE A 45 1.87 9.33 -0.70
C PHE A 45 1.98 10.66 0.03
N TYR A 46 2.70 11.61 -0.55
CA TYR A 46 2.81 12.99 -0.04
C TYR A 46 1.71 13.89 -0.57
N LYS A 47 1.04 13.45 -1.62
CA LYS A 47 -0.21 13.99 -2.17
C LYS A 47 -1.01 12.87 -2.83
N GLY A 48 -2.25 13.10 -3.19
CA GLY A 48 -3.05 12.17 -3.99
C GLY A 48 -2.35 11.80 -5.29
N GLY A 49 -2.54 10.57 -5.75
CA GLY A 49 -1.91 10.08 -6.98
C GLY A 49 -2.13 8.60 -7.21
N THR A 50 -1.60 8.12 -8.33
CA THR A 50 -1.74 6.73 -8.80
C THR A 50 -0.40 6.01 -8.70
N LEU A 51 -0.42 4.78 -8.22
CA LEU A 51 0.74 3.89 -8.14
C LEU A 51 0.42 2.54 -8.79
N ARG A 52 1.25 2.11 -9.73
CA ARG A 52 1.25 0.72 -10.22
C ARG A 52 2.13 -0.12 -9.29
N VAL A 53 1.48 -1.00 -8.53
CA VAL A 53 2.16 -1.90 -7.57
C VAL A 53 2.65 -3.18 -8.25
N HIS A 54 1.84 -3.71 -9.15
CA HIS A 54 2.08 -4.93 -9.91
C HIS A 54 1.43 -4.79 -11.29
N ASP A 55 1.70 -5.67 -12.24
CA ASP A 55 1.07 -5.62 -13.57
C ASP A 55 -0.45 -5.63 -13.51
N LYS A 56 -1.01 -6.31 -12.52
CA LYS A 56 -2.44 -6.43 -12.29
C LYS A 56 -2.99 -5.51 -11.21
N ILE A 57 -2.14 -4.72 -10.53
CA ILE A 57 -2.54 -3.91 -9.38
C ILE A 57 -2.17 -2.46 -9.60
N VAL A 58 -3.20 -1.63 -9.72
CA VAL A 58 -3.07 -0.17 -9.72
C VAL A 58 -3.90 0.37 -8.56
N VAL A 59 -3.28 1.23 -7.78
CA VAL A 59 -3.89 1.91 -6.64
C VAL A 59 -3.91 3.41 -6.93
N GLU A 60 -5.00 4.06 -6.57
CA GLU A 60 -5.12 5.51 -6.54
C GLU A 60 -5.49 5.95 -5.12
N MET A 61 -4.77 6.92 -4.58
CA MET A 61 -5.10 7.61 -3.33
C MET A 61 -5.52 9.03 -3.63
N ASP A 62 -6.60 9.52 -3.00
CA ASP A 62 -7.10 10.89 -3.20
C ASP A 62 -6.36 11.94 -2.37
N SER A 63 -5.59 11.49 -1.40
CA SER A 63 -4.94 12.33 -0.39
C SER A 63 -3.60 11.76 0.06
N PRO A 64 -2.77 12.54 0.79
CA PRO A 64 -1.58 12.01 1.44
C PRO A 64 -1.91 10.84 2.38
N GLY A 65 -0.96 9.92 2.54
CA GLY A 65 -1.13 8.78 3.45
C GLY A 65 -0.11 7.69 3.21
N MET A 66 -0.09 6.74 4.12
CA MET A 66 0.72 5.53 4.00
C MET A 66 -0.15 4.37 3.55
N LEU A 67 0.39 3.56 2.65
CA LEU A 67 -0.23 2.34 2.17
C LEU A 67 0.70 1.15 2.39
N MET A 68 0.16 0.08 2.92
CA MET A 68 0.76 -1.25 2.90
C MET A 68 -0.20 -2.21 2.18
N MET A 69 0.32 -3.06 1.32
CA MET A 69 -0.49 -4.02 0.57
C MET A 69 0.18 -5.37 0.59
N LYS A 70 -0.63 -6.42 0.78
CA LYS A 70 -0.23 -7.81 0.56
C LYS A 70 -1.10 -8.42 -0.52
N TYR A 71 -0.51 -9.19 -1.43
CA TYR A 71 -1.20 -9.86 -2.52
C TYR A 71 -0.65 -11.28 -2.71
N ASN A 72 -1.33 -12.13 -3.48
CA ASN A 72 -0.85 -13.47 -3.81
C ASN A 72 -0.10 -13.47 -5.17
N ASP A 73 0.44 -14.61 -5.56
CA ASP A 73 1.18 -14.78 -6.83
C ASP A 73 0.30 -14.54 -8.08
N ALA A 74 -1.00 -14.68 -7.95
CA ALA A 74 -1.95 -14.32 -9.01
C ALA A 74 -2.16 -12.79 -9.13
N GLY A 75 -1.62 -12.01 -8.20
CA GLY A 75 -1.80 -10.57 -8.10
C GLY A 75 -3.14 -10.16 -7.48
N GLU A 76 -3.80 -11.03 -6.71
CA GLU A 76 -5.02 -10.69 -5.98
C GLU A 76 -4.67 -10.10 -4.62
N ILE A 77 -5.30 -8.98 -4.27
CA ILE A 77 -5.10 -8.30 -3.00
C ILE A 77 -5.67 -9.14 -1.86
N LEU A 78 -4.83 -9.44 -0.87
CA LEU A 78 -5.16 -10.19 0.34
C LEU A 78 -5.36 -9.29 1.55
N ALA A 79 -4.58 -8.23 1.66
CA ALA A 79 -4.68 -7.27 2.74
C ALA A 79 -4.28 -5.86 2.28
N LEU A 80 -4.90 -4.86 2.89
CA LEU A 80 -4.60 -3.45 2.72
C LEU A 80 -4.50 -2.80 4.10
N GLY A 81 -3.44 -2.06 4.34
CA GLY A 81 -3.28 -1.23 5.52
C GLY A 81 -3.07 0.22 5.11
N VAL A 82 -3.81 1.14 5.73
CA VAL A 82 -3.63 2.58 5.50
C VAL A 82 -3.52 3.32 6.81
N SER A 83 -2.77 4.43 6.78
CA SER A 83 -2.68 5.35 7.92
C SER A 83 -2.40 6.77 7.46
N ASP A 84 -2.76 7.72 8.30
CA ASP A 84 -2.34 9.12 8.18
C ASP A 84 -1.26 9.44 9.22
N PRO A 85 0.03 9.51 8.81
CA PRO A 85 1.11 9.85 9.74
C PRO A 85 1.04 11.30 10.22
N THR A 86 0.29 12.17 9.54
CA THR A 86 0.08 13.57 9.96
C THR A 86 -0.90 13.70 11.12
N ARG A 87 -1.76 12.69 11.33
CA ARG A 87 -2.74 12.59 12.42
C ARG A 87 -3.88 13.61 12.34
N PHE A 88 -4.11 14.24 11.19
CA PHE A 88 -5.14 15.26 11.01
C PHE A 88 -6.37 14.80 10.24
N MET A 89 -6.21 13.74 9.45
CA MET A 89 -7.29 13.26 8.61
C MET A 89 -8.29 12.40 9.40
N LYS A 90 -9.57 12.55 9.09
CA LYS A 90 -10.65 11.73 9.67
C LYS A 90 -11.01 10.56 8.75
N LYS A 91 -10.81 10.72 7.45
CA LYS A 91 -11.17 9.74 6.43
C LYS A 91 -10.12 9.76 5.33
N LEU A 92 -9.85 8.59 4.77
CA LEU A 92 -8.98 8.40 3.62
C LEU A 92 -9.74 7.60 2.56
N HIS A 93 -9.60 7.99 1.30
CA HIS A 93 -10.18 7.25 0.19
C HIS A 93 -9.07 6.73 -0.71
N LEU A 94 -9.25 5.50 -1.14
CA LEU A 94 -8.42 4.90 -2.16
C LEU A 94 -9.28 4.08 -3.11
N SER A 95 -8.74 3.81 -4.28
CA SER A 95 -9.35 2.91 -5.24
C SER A 95 -8.34 1.92 -5.81
N VAL A 96 -8.81 0.73 -6.18
CA VAL A 96 -7.99 -0.31 -6.79
C VAL A 96 -8.71 -0.90 -7.98
N ASN A 97 -7.96 -1.27 -9.03
CA ASN A 97 -8.46 -1.85 -10.27
C ASN A 97 -8.80 -3.35 -10.15
N GLN A 98 -9.25 -3.78 -8.99
CA GLN A 98 -9.66 -5.17 -8.71
C GLN A 98 -10.95 -5.19 -7.94
N LYS A 99 -11.76 -6.24 -8.16
CA LYS A 99 -12.95 -6.48 -7.34
C LYS A 99 -12.52 -7.04 -5.98
N ILE A 100 -12.64 -6.20 -4.95
CA ILE A 100 -12.47 -6.63 -3.57
C ILE A 100 -13.85 -6.97 -3.01
N VAL A 101 -14.00 -8.21 -2.58
CA VAL A 101 -15.21 -8.69 -1.91
C VAL A 101 -14.82 -9.00 -0.48
N GLY A 102 -15.24 -8.16 0.44
CA GLY A 102 -14.93 -8.33 1.86
C GLY A 102 -16.16 -8.17 2.74
N SER A 103 -16.09 -8.71 3.95
CA SER A 103 -17.07 -8.41 4.98
C SER A 103 -16.97 -6.93 5.37
N ALA A 104 -18.11 -6.29 5.57
CA ALA A 104 -18.16 -4.94 6.10
C ALA A 104 -17.39 -4.89 7.45
N GLN A 105 -16.44 -4.00 7.54
CA GLN A 105 -15.73 -3.68 8.79
C GLN A 105 -16.23 -2.31 9.25
N GLU A 106 -16.31 -2.10 10.55
CA GLU A 106 -16.88 -0.87 11.13
C GLU A 106 -16.24 0.42 10.56
N ASN A 107 -14.95 0.37 10.25
CA ASN A 107 -14.17 1.53 9.79
C ASN A 107 -13.86 1.50 8.29
N ILE A 108 -14.37 0.53 7.53
CA ILE A 108 -14.03 0.37 6.11
C ILE A 108 -15.30 0.15 5.30
N GLN A 109 -15.51 1.02 4.32
CA GLN A 109 -16.58 0.91 3.34
C GLN A 109 -15.98 0.52 2.01
N ILE A 110 -16.49 -0.53 1.38
CA ILE A 110 -16.00 -1.07 0.10
C ILE A 110 -17.15 -1.05 -0.90
N GLU A 111 -16.94 -0.41 -2.03
CA GLU A 111 -17.91 -0.33 -3.13
C GLU A 111 -17.24 -0.74 -4.45
N TRP A 112 -17.81 -1.76 -5.11
CA TRP A 112 -17.39 -2.14 -6.45
C TRP A 112 -18.17 -1.35 -7.50
N ASN A 113 -17.46 -0.64 -8.36
CA ASN A 113 -18.03 0.01 -9.54
C ASN A 113 -17.79 -0.83 -10.79
N GLU A 114 -18.82 -1.52 -11.25
CA GLU A 114 -18.73 -2.43 -12.39
C GLU A 114 -18.40 -1.72 -13.71
N LYS A 115 -18.93 -0.50 -13.91
CA LYS A 115 -18.69 0.27 -15.14
C LYS A 115 -17.24 0.73 -15.27
N GLN A 116 -16.59 1.00 -14.15
CA GLN A 116 -15.19 1.46 -14.12
C GLN A 116 -14.21 0.33 -13.84
N ALA A 117 -14.70 -0.88 -13.53
CA ALA A 117 -13.90 -2.03 -13.06
C ALA A 117 -12.96 -1.64 -11.90
N LEU A 118 -13.50 -0.91 -10.91
CA LEU A 118 -12.76 -0.28 -9.83
C LEU A 118 -13.46 -0.50 -8.50
N THR A 119 -12.73 -0.92 -7.48
CA THR A 119 -13.20 -0.92 -6.09
C THR A 119 -12.80 0.40 -5.43
N ARG A 120 -13.78 1.12 -4.90
CA ARG A 120 -13.57 2.28 -4.03
C ARG A 120 -13.60 1.84 -2.57
N ILE A 121 -12.66 2.36 -1.81
CA ILE A 121 -12.50 2.04 -0.39
C ILE A 121 -12.44 3.35 0.38
N ALA A 122 -13.36 3.53 1.30
CA ALA A 122 -13.34 4.65 2.24
C ALA A 122 -13.00 4.11 3.63
N VAL A 123 -12.02 4.72 4.28
CA VAL A 123 -11.50 4.29 5.58
C VAL A 123 -11.68 5.41 6.58
N ASP A 124 -12.46 5.16 7.64
CA ASP A 124 -12.54 6.04 8.79
C ASP A 124 -11.30 5.86 9.66
N LEU A 125 -10.48 6.92 9.75
CA LEU A 125 -9.20 6.88 10.45
C LEU A 125 -9.36 7.09 11.96
N PRO A 126 -8.57 6.40 12.77
CA PRO A 126 -8.56 6.58 14.22
C PRO A 126 -8.27 8.02 14.62
N GLN A 127 -8.95 8.51 15.64
CA GLN A 127 -8.85 9.88 16.13
C GLN A 127 -8.29 9.93 17.55
N ASN A 128 -8.01 11.12 18.03
CA ASN A 128 -7.52 11.42 19.37
C ASN A 128 -6.18 10.70 19.68
N GLU A 129 -6.13 9.95 20.76
CA GLU A 129 -4.95 9.20 21.21
C GLU A 129 -4.52 8.10 20.22
N TYR A 130 -5.45 7.61 19.38
CA TYR A 130 -5.19 6.60 18.34
C TYR A 130 -4.89 7.19 16.97
N ALA A 131 -4.88 8.52 16.82
CA ALA A 131 -4.59 9.16 15.54
C ALA A 131 -3.21 8.75 14.99
N GLY A 132 -3.17 8.38 13.71
CA GLY A 132 -1.99 7.84 13.05
C GLY A 132 -1.85 6.32 13.10
N LYS A 133 -2.70 5.63 13.89
CA LYS A 133 -2.75 4.16 13.87
C LYS A 133 -3.30 3.65 12.54
N SER A 134 -2.72 2.58 12.05
CA SER A 134 -3.16 1.95 10.78
C SER A 134 -4.52 1.27 10.94
N VAL A 135 -5.33 1.37 9.89
CA VAL A 135 -6.54 0.57 9.69
C VAL A 135 -6.21 -0.50 8.67
N ILE A 136 -6.52 -1.74 8.97
CA ILE A 136 -6.15 -2.89 8.15
C ILE A 136 -7.41 -3.63 7.71
N TYR A 137 -7.54 -3.80 6.38
CA TYR A 137 -8.46 -4.72 5.74
C TYR A 137 -7.76 -6.05 5.48
N ASN A 138 -8.40 -7.15 5.80
CA ASN A 138 -7.99 -8.51 5.43
C ASN A 138 -9.16 -9.19 4.68
N LYS A 139 -8.82 -9.82 3.55
CA LYS A 139 -9.75 -10.61 2.74
C LYS A 139 -10.10 -11.93 3.42
#